data_d2f3b01856ab23cc78442cb8621211bd
#
_entry.id   d2f3b01856ab23cc78442cb8621211bd
#
_cell.length_a   1.000
_cell.length_b   1.000
_cell.length_c   1.000
_cell.angle_alpha   90.00
_cell.angle_beta   90.00
_cell.angle_gamma   90.00
#
_symmetry.space_group_name_H-M   'P 1'
#
loop_
_entity.id
_entity.type
_entity.pdbx_description
1 polymer ?
#
loop_
_entity_poly.entity_id
_entity_poly.type
_entity_poly.pdbx_seq_one_letter_code
_entity_poly.pdbx_strand_id
1 'polypeptide(L)'
;MNATLQPIQTPIPFSARAPHTRPRQSTTDPYAITTRDLKLWYGNFQALLGVDVDIKQGQITSLIGPSGCGKTTLLRCFNRVNERYGNVRTEGEVKILKKNIYEPDVSLTELRKKVGMVFQRPNPLPISVYENVVYGMRIHSTQKPSRSELESAVESALTQTGLWADLKDRLDQKATTLQLEQQQKLCIARLLPLKPEVILMDEPCSALDVNGTKAIEELMWSLAGHYTIVIVTHNMAQARRASHESIFMLLGELVEHSRTEDLFLTPKNPKTAEYIEGRYG
;
A
#
# COMPACT_ATOMS: atom_id res chain seq x y z
N MET A 1 -4.58 -46.31 17.35
CA MET A 1 -4.15 -45.51 16.19
C MET A 1 -3.69 -44.15 16.73
N ASN A 2 -2.38 -43.95 16.88
CA ASN A 2 -1.79 -42.74 17.45
C ASN A 2 -1.65 -41.70 16.33
N ALA A 3 -2.45 -40.66 16.38
CA ALA A 3 -2.27 -39.48 15.54
C ALA A 3 -1.12 -38.65 16.10
N THR A 4 0.00 -38.69 15.43
CA THR A 4 1.17 -37.86 15.74
C THR A 4 0.85 -36.41 15.33
N LEU A 5 0.63 -35.54 16.31
CA LEU A 5 0.52 -34.11 16.09
C LEU A 5 1.86 -33.58 15.55
N GLN A 6 1.86 -33.04 14.33
CA GLN A 6 3.03 -32.34 13.81
C GLN A 6 3.25 -31.06 14.63
N PRO A 7 4.52 -30.71 14.95
CA PRO A 7 4.81 -29.51 15.71
C PRO A 7 4.43 -28.26 14.91
N ILE A 8 3.69 -27.37 15.57
CA ILE A 8 3.36 -26.03 15.07
C ILE A 8 4.69 -25.33 14.77
N GLN A 9 4.95 -25.04 13.48
CA GLN A 9 6.12 -24.27 13.10
C GLN A 9 6.04 -22.91 13.78
N THR A 10 6.99 -22.65 14.67
CA THR A 10 7.17 -21.32 15.28
C THR A 10 7.35 -20.27 14.20
N PRO A 11 6.65 -19.13 14.28
CA PRO A 11 6.84 -18.03 13.32
C PRO A 11 8.32 -17.60 13.34
N ILE A 12 8.92 -17.43 12.16
CA ILE A 12 10.28 -16.92 11.99
C ILE A 12 10.36 -15.58 12.75
N PRO A 13 11.26 -15.43 13.74
CA PRO A 13 11.36 -14.20 14.51
C PRO A 13 11.67 -13.01 13.57
N PHE A 14 11.08 -11.86 13.86
CA PHE A 14 11.19 -10.60 13.11
C PHE A 14 12.66 -10.21 12.80
N SER A 15 13.59 -10.55 13.70
CA SER A 15 15.05 -10.32 13.57
C SER A 15 15.75 -11.17 12.50
N ALA A 16 15.12 -12.24 12.01
CA ALA A 16 15.73 -13.15 11.02
C ALA A 16 15.40 -12.79 9.55
N ARG A 17 14.59 -11.76 9.31
CA ARG A 17 14.35 -11.23 7.96
C ARG A 17 15.44 -10.23 7.63
N ALA A 18 16.52 -10.72 7.00
CA ALA A 18 17.57 -9.84 6.46
C ALA A 18 16.94 -8.80 5.53
N PRO A 19 17.36 -7.52 5.62
CA PRO A 19 16.90 -6.50 4.68
C PRO A 19 17.41 -6.88 3.29
N HIS A 20 16.51 -7.35 2.43
CA HIS A 20 16.81 -7.54 1.02
C HIS A 20 17.01 -6.16 0.40
N THR A 21 18.26 -5.90 -0.01
CA THR A 21 18.74 -4.75 -0.77
C THR A 21 18.72 -3.39 -0.04
N ARG A 22 19.87 -2.71 -0.10
CA ARG A 22 20.06 -1.35 0.42
C ARG A 22 19.05 -0.40 -0.21
N PRO A 23 18.43 0.49 0.58
CA PRO A 23 17.57 1.53 0.04
C PRO A 23 18.35 2.34 -0.99
N ARG A 24 17.67 2.75 -2.05
CA ARG A 24 18.19 3.65 -3.07
C ARG A 24 18.68 4.92 -2.37
N GLN A 25 19.99 5.00 -2.13
CA GLN A 25 20.61 6.21 -1.58
C GLN A 25 20.50 7.31 -2.62
N SER A 26 19.70 8.32 -2.36
CA SER A 26 20.01 9.75 -2.52
C SER A 26 18.76 10.61 -2.48
N THR A 27 18.38 11.03 -1.31
CA THR A 27 17.80 12.36 -1.09
C THR A 27 18.15 12.75 0.34
N THR A 28 18.48 14.01 0.56
CA THR A 28 18.76 14.58 1.89
C THR A 28 17.55 14.51 2.85
N ASP A 29 16.42 14.02 2.38
CA ASP A 29 15.19 13.83 3.15
C ASP A 29 14.84 12.35 3.23
N PRO A 30 14.73 11.78 4.44
CA PRO A 30 14.39 10.36 4.61
C PRO A 30 12.91 10.05 4.38
N TYR A 31 12.04 11.05 4.17
CA TYR A 31 10.60 10.88 4.13
C TYR A 31 10.05 10.95 2.70
N ALA A 32 9.19 9.99 2.35
CA ALA A 32 8.45 9.96 1.09
C ALA A 32 7.16 10.79 1.18
N ILE A 33 6.51 10.76 2.34
CA ILE A 33 5.26 11.46 2.61
C ILE A 33 5.40 12.21 3.92
N THR A 34 5.00 13.49 3.92
CA THR A 34 4.83 14.25 5.16
C THR A 34 3.50 14.98 5.15
N THR A 35 2.82 15.02 6.30
CA THR A 35 1.63 15.85 6.49
C THR A 35 1.81 16.77 7.68
N ARG A 36 1.20 17.98 7.61
CA ARG A 36 1.18 18.94 8.70
C ARG A 36 -0.21 19.54 8.83
N ASP A 37 -0.77 19.40 10.02
CA ASP A 37 -2.14 19.87 10.39
C ASP A 37 -3.19 19.46 9.35
N LEU A 38 -3.08 18.22 8.82
CA LEU A 38 -3.96 17.73 7.77
C LEU A 38 -5.37 17.51 8.32
N LYS A 39 -6.30 18.29 7.80
CA LYS A 39 -7.73 18.21 8.09
C LYS A 39 -8.49 17.87 6.80
N LEU A 40 -9.55 17.07 6.93
CA LEU A 40 -10.39 16.72 5.80
C LEU A 40 -11.85 16.60 6.21
N TRP A 41 -12.74 17.17 5.37
CA TRP A 41 -14.19 17.08 5.54
C TRP A 41 -14.85 16.44 4.33
N TYR A 42 -15.83 15.59 4.57
CA TYR A 42 -16.83 15.15 3.62
C TYR A 42 -18.13 15.93 3.91
N GLY A 43 -18.45 16.95 3.11
CA GLY A 43 -19.53 17.88 3.44
C GLY A 43 -19.27 18.56 4.79
N ASN A 44 -20.15 18.34 5.75
CA ASN A 44 -20.04 18.89 7.10
C ASN A 44 -19.32 17.96 8.10
N PHE A 45 -19.04 16.71 7.71
CA PHE A 45 -18.38 15.73 8.56
C PHE A 45 -16.87 15.87 8.46
N GLN A 46 -16.20 16.20 9.56
CA GLN A 46 -14.75 16.24 9.64
C GLN A 46 -14.21 14.84 9.93
N ALA A 47 -13.49 14.28 8.96
CA ALA A 47 -12.94 12.93 9.03
C ALA A 47 -11.48 12.87 9.49
N LEU A 48 -10.70 13.96 9.34
CA LEU A 48 -9.34 14.09 9.85
C LEU A 48 -9.22 15.39 10.64
N LEU A 49 -8.60 15.30 11.83
CA LEU A 49 -8.61 16.36 12.87
C LEU A 49 -7.20 16.98 13.09
N GLY A 50 -6.43 17.22 12.04
CA GLY A 50 -5.07 17.76 12.17
C GLY A 50 -4.04 16.65 12.31
N VAL A 51 -3.82 15.89 11.24
CA VAL A 51 -2.92 14.73 11.24
C VAL A 51 -1.52 15.14 10.78
N ASP A 52 -0.53 14.95 11.66
CA ASP A 52 0.89 15.10 11.37
C ASP A 52 1.53 13.71 11.23
N VAL A 53 2.12 13.42 10.07
CA VAL A 53 2.80 12.15 9.84
C VAL A 53 4.04 12.32 8.98
N ASP A 54 5.05 11.51 9.24
CA ASP A 54 6.29 11.42 8.47
C ASP A 54 6.54 9.95 8.09
N ILE A 55 6.30 9.59 6.82
CA ILE A 55 6.47 8.22 6.31
C ILE A 55 7.81 8.10 5.61
N LYS A 56 8.64 7.18 6.07
CA LYS A 56 9.99 6.95 5.55
C LYS A 56 10.00 6.32 4.17
N GLN A 57 10.97 6.74 3.35
CA GLN A 57 11.18 6.16 2.02
C GLN A 57 11.60 4.69 2.10
N GLY A 58 11.12 3.89 1.13
CA GLY A 58 11.51 2.50 0.97
C GLY A 58 11.04 1.55 2.08
N GLN A 59 10.20 2.01 2.98
CA GLN A 59 9.65 1.20 4.06
C GLN A 59 8.17 0.89 3.84
N ILE A 60 7.68 -0.09 4.59
CA ILE A 60 6.26 -0.42 4.69
C ILE A 60 5.75 0.20 5.98
N THR A 61 4.77 1.10 5.88
CA THR A 61 4.07 1.71 7.02
C THR A 61 2.62 1.25 7.04
N SER A 62 2.17 0.69 8.16
CA SER A 62 0.77 0.31 8.33
C SER A 62 -0.05 1.38 9.06
N LEU A 63 -1.27 1.60 8.60
CA LEU A 63 -2.30 2.38 9.28
C LEU A 63 -3.28 1.41 9.95
N ILE A 64 -3.34 1.43 11.27
CA ILE A 64 -4.23 0.59 12.08
C ILE A 64 -5.18 1.43 12.93
N GLY A 65 -6.26 0.82 13.40
CA GLY A 65 -7.27 1.47 14.23
C GLY A 65 -8.68 0.93 13.96
N PRO A 66 -9.67 1.29 14.77
CA PRO A 66 -11.05 0.83 14.62
C PRO A 66 -11.65 1.25 13.27
N SER A 67 -12.75 0.58 12.88
CA SER A 67 -13.49 0.96 11.67
C SER A 67 -14.00 2.40 11.77
N GLY A 68 -13.92 3.14 10.65
CA GLY A 68 -14.39 4.54 10.61
C GLY A 68 -13.45 5.58 11.25
N CYS A 69 -12.28 5.21 11.79
CA CYS A 69 -11.39 6.16 12.45
C CYS A 69 -10.56 7.05 11.49
N GLY A 70 -10.73 6.95 10.16
CA GLY A 70 -10.07 7.85 9.19
C GLY A 70 -8.89 7.25 8.42
N LYS A 71 -8.48 5.98 8.63
CA LYS A 71 -7.32 5.34 7.94
C LYS A 71 -7.37 5.43 6.41
N THR A 72 -8.45 4.95 5.84
CA THR A 72 -8.66 4.99 4.38
C THR A 72 -8.76 6.44 3.88
N THR A 73 -9.33 7.35 4.67
CA THR A 73 -9.38 8.77 4.35
C THR A 73 -7.97 9.36 4.28
N LEU A 74 -7.11 9.09 5.29
CA LEU A 74 -5.72 9.53 5.30
C LEU A 74 -4.94 8.94 4.12
N LEU A 75 -5.05 7.62 3.90
CA LEU A 75 -4.39 6.94 2.77
C LEU A 75 -4.74 7.61 1.43
N ARG A 76 -6.02 7.90 1.21
CA ARG A 76 -6.52 8.51 -0.03
C ARG A 76 -6.18 9.98 -0.19
N CYS A 77 -5.79 10.69 0.86
CA CYS A 77 -5.24 12.05 0.77
C CYS A 77 -3.92 12.06 -0.02
N PHE A 78 -3.08 11.03 0.12
CA PHE A 78 -1.75 10.98 -0.47
C PHE A 78 -1.75 10.94 -2.01
N ASN A 79 -2.87 10.57 -2.65
CA ASN A 79 -3.04 10.64 -4.09
C ASN A 79 -4.30 11.41 -4.54
N ARG A 80 -4.92 12.13 -3.61
CA ARG A 80 -6.10 12.98 -3.83
C ARG A 80 -7.28 12.22 -4.44
N VAL A 81 -7.43 10.92 -4.15
CA VAL A 81 -8.58 10.12 -4.61
C VAL A 81 -9.86 10.51 -3.87
N ASN A 82 -9.76 11.04 -2.65
CA ASN A 82 -10.91 11.55 -1.89
C ASN A 82 -11.75 12.57 -2.67
N GLU A 83 -11.12 13.41 -3.49
CA GLU A 83 -11.82 14.45 -4.29
C GLU A 83 -12.84 13.88 -5.28
N ARG A 84 -12.77 12.56 -5.58
CA ARG A 84 -13.76 11.89 -6.46
C ARG A 84 -15.13 11.71 -5.80
N TYR A 85 -15.21 11.82 -4.47
CA TYR A 85 -16.48 11.66 -3.76
C TYR A 85 -17.33 12.94 -3.74
N GLY A 86 -16.85 14.03 -4.36
CA GLY A 86 -17.52 15.32 -4.34
C GLY A 86 -17.57 15.96 -2.95
N ASN A 87 -17.71 17.26 -2.88
CA ASN A 87 -17.85 18.02 -1.64
C ASN A 87 -16.81 17.68 -0.56
N VAL A 88 -15.54 17.53 -0.98
CA VAL A 88 -14.40 17.30 -0.10
C VAL A 88 -13.62 18.59 0.08
N ARG A 89 -13.38 18.96 1.33
CA ARG A 89 -12.51 20.08 1.71
C ARG A 89 -11.31 19.53 2.46
N THR A 90 -10.13 19.98 2.05
CA THR A 90 -8.85 19.60 2.68
C THR A 90 -8.11 20.86 3.10
N GLU A 91 -7.57 20.88 4.32
CA GLU A 91 -6.72 21.93 4.86
C GLU A 91 -5.43 21.34 5.42
N GLY A 92 -4.41 22.15 5.62
CA GLY A 92 -3.08 21.70 6.02
C GLY A 92 -2.18 21.40 4.81
N GLU A 93 -1.07 20.74 5.08
CA GLU A 93 -0.06 20.45 4.07
C GLU A 93 0.10 18.93 3.88
N VAL A 94 0.22 18.48 2.63
CA VAL A 94 0.61 17.11 2.27
C VAL A 94 1.73 17.17 1.24
N LYS A 95 2.91 16.73 1.61
CA LYS A 95 4.04 16.64 0.69
C LYS A 95 4.31 15.21 0.30
N ILE A 96 4.47 14.99 -1.00
CA ILE A 96 5.01 13.75 -1.58
C ILE A 96 6.36 14.10 -2.19
N LEU A 97 7.44 13.47 -1.70
CA LEU A 97 8.81 13.73 -2.15
C LEU A 97 9.12 15.24 -2.18
N LYS A 98 8.79 15.94 -1.07
CA LYS A 98 8.98 17.38 -0.84
C LYS A 98 8.01 18.30 -1.59
N LYS A 99 7.25 17.83 -2.57
CA LYS A 99 6.28 18.67 -3.28
C LYS A 99 4.93 18.61 -2.58
N ASN A 100 4.37 19.77 -2.21
CA ASN A 100 3.00 19.85 -1.70
C ASN A 100 2.03 19.50 -2.83
N ILE A 101 1.20 18.48 -2.59
CA ILE A 101 0.31 17.94 -3.64
C ILE A 101 -1.01 18.69 -3.78
N TYR A 102 -1.29 19.67 -2.91
CA TYR A 102 -2.48 20.52 -2.97
C TYR A 102 -2.20 21.88 -3.58
N GLU A 103 -1.00 22.14 -4.10
CA GLU A 103 -0.71 23.35 -4.88
C GLU A 103 -1.51 23.38 -6.19
N PRO A 104 -1.93 24.58 -6.65
CA PRO A 104 -2.83 24.72 -7.82
C PRO A 104 -2.26 24.15 -9.13
N ASP A 105 -0.92 24.11 -9.27
CA ASP A 105 -0.21 23.63 -10.47
C ASP A 105 0.01 22.12 -10.50
N VAL A 106 -0.43 21.37 -9.47
CA VAL A 106 -0.22 19.93 -9.38
C VAL A 106 -1.15 19.18 -10.32
N SER A 107 -0.58 18.53 -11.32
CA SER A 107 -1.30 17.59 -12.18
C SER A 107 -1.65 16.32 -11.41
N LEU A 108 -2.96 16.03 -11.26
CA LEU A 108 -3.43 14.78 -10.63
C LEU A 108 -2.97 13.53 -11.39
N THR A 109 -2.81 13.64 -12.71
CA THR A 109 -2.31 12.53 -13.53
C THR A 109 -0.87 12.19 -13.16
N GLU A 110 0.01 13.20 -13.09
CA GLU A 110 1.41 13.00 -12.72
C GLU A 110 1.55 12.56 -11.25
N LEU A 111 0.73 13.12 -10.35
CA LEU A 111 0.69 12.66 -8.96
C LEU A 111 0.35 11.18 -8.87
N ARG A 112 -0.72 10.72 -9.56
CA ARG A 112 -1.20 9.33 -9.50
C ARG A 112 -0.31 8.33 -10.25
N LYS A 113 0.57 8.78 -11.13
CA LYS A 113 1.67 7.97 -11.66
C LYS A 113 2.72 7.68 -10.59
N LYS A 114 3.06 8.69 -9.80
CA LYS A 114 4.05 8.56 -8.71
C LYS A 114 3.50 7.86 -7.48
N VAL A 115 2.19 8.00 -7.21
CA VAL A 115 1.51 7.45 -6.04
C VAL A 115 0.40 6.52 -6.51
N GLY A 116 0.79 5.27 -6.78
CA GLY A 116 -0.13 4.22 -7.20
C GLY A 116 -1.03 3.74 -6.06
N MET A 117 -2.20 3.19 -6.40
CA MET A 117 -3.15 2.69 -5.40
C MET A 117 -3.68 1.30 -5.77
N VAL A 118 -3.67 0.41 -4.78
CA VAL A 118 -4.30 -0.90 -4.79
C VAL A 118 -5.52 -0.85 -3.87
N PHE A 119 -6.67 -1.25 -4.40
CA PHE A 119 -7.95 -1.18 -3.69
C PHE A 119 -8.24 -2.47 -2.92
N GLN A 120 -9.15 -2.38 -1.97
CA GLN A 120 -9.60 -3.48 -1.11
C GLN A 120 -10.09 -4.70 -1.90
N ARG A 121 -10.87 -4.47 -2.95
CA ARG A 121 -11.26 -5.53 -3.88
C ARG A 121 -10.38 -5.47 -5.11
N PRO A 122 -9.82 -6.61 -5.56
CA PRO A 122 -9.12 -6.66 -6.82
C PRO A 122 -9.98 -6.09 -7.95
N ASN A 123 -9.39 -5.18 -8.73
CA ASN A 123 -10.10 -4.49 -9.81
C ASN A 123 -9.30 -4.51 -11.12
N PRO A 124 -8.92 -5.70 -11.62
CA PRO A 124 -8.31 -5.78 -12.93
C PRO A 124 -9.27 -5.25 -13.98
N LEU A 125 -8.74 -4.58 -15.00
CA LEU A 125 -9.55 -4.16 -16.12
C LEU A 125 -10.10 -5.39 -16.87
N PRO A 126 -11.30 -5.35 -17.46
CA PRO A 126 -11.92 -6.49 -18.14
C PRO A 126 -11.30 -6.79 -19.53
N ILE A 127 -9.99 -6.69 -19.61
CA ILE A 127 -9.12 -6.93 -20.77
C ILE A 127 -8.12 -8.04 -20.43
N SER A 128 -7.18 -8.36 -21.32
CA SER A 128 -6.19 -9.42 -21.08
C SER A 128 -5.21 -9.07 -19.95
N VAL A 129 -4.48 -10.08 -19.48
CA VAL A 129 -3.36 -9.90 -18.52
C VAL A 129 -2.33 -8.93 -19.08
N TYR A 130 -1.90 -9.16 -20.33
CA TYR A 130 -0.96 -8.30 -21.05
C TYR A 130 -1.43 -6.84 -21.05
N GLU A 131 -2.65 -6.62 -21.52
CA GLU A 131 -3.21 -5.28 -21.64
C GLU A 131 -3.35 -4.57 -20.28
N ASN A 132 -3.65 -5.31 -19.18
CA ASN A 132 -3.66 -4.72 -17.84
C ASN A 132 -2.31 -4.13 -17.47
N VAL A 133 -1.20 -4.86 -17.72
CA VAL A 133 0.15 -4.42 -17.35
C VAL A 133 0.61 -3.22 -18.17
N VAL A 134 0.37 -3.23 -19.48
CA VAL A 134 0.82 -2.16 -20.38
C VAL A 134 -0.11 -0.96 -20.44
N TYR A 135 -1.28 -1.05 -19.81
CA TYR A 135 -2.32 -0.02 -19.90
C TYR A 135 -1.82 1.38 -19.53
N GLY A 136 -1.14 1.48 -18.39
CA GLY A 136 -0.57 2.73 -17.90
C GLY A 136 0.48 3.30 -18.87
N MET A 137 1.35 2.45 -19.39
CA MET A 137 2.38 2.88 -20.37
C MET A 137 1.76 3.48 -21.62
N ARG A 138 0.69 2.86 -22.17
CA ARG A 138 0.03 3.34 -23.38
C ARG A 138 -0.67 4.68 -23.20
N ILE A 139 -1.24 4.93 -22.01
CA ILE A 139 -1.98 6.18 -21.73
C ILE A 139 -1.03 7.33 -21.42
N HIS A 140 0.08 7.06 -20.72
CA HIS A 140 0.93 8.10 -20.19
C HIS A 140 2.20 8.39 -20.99
N SER A 141 2.52 7.57 -21.99
CA SER A 141 3.69 7.80 -22.83
C SER A 141 3.41 8.92 -23.86
N THR A 142 4.34 9.86 -23.96
CA THR A 142 4.30 10.92 -24.99
C THR A 142 4.58 10.37 -26.39
N GLN A 143 5.36 9.30 -26.47
CA GLN A 143 5.62 8.54 -27.69
C GLN A 143 5.07 7.13 -27.52
N LYS A 144 4.54 6.56 -28.62
CA LYS A 144 4.01 5.18 -28.58
C LYS A 144 5.13 4.21 -28.24
N PRO A 145 5.03 3.45 -27.12
CA PRO A 145 6.06 2.48 -26.74
C PRO A 145 6.20 1.40 -27.83
N SER A 146 7.41 0.98 -28.08
CA SER A 146 7.70 -0.13 -28.99
C SER A 146 7.17 -1.46 -28.43
N ARG A 147 6.96 -2.43 -29.31
CA ARG A 147 6.51 -3.77 -28.91
C ARG A 147 7.49 -4.41 -27.90
N SER A 148 8.79 -4.30 -28.15
CA SER A 148 9.84 -4.85 -27.28
C SER A 148 9.81 -4.21 -25.89
N GLU A 149 9.60 -2.89 -25.77
CA GLU A 149 9.48 -2.21 -24.48
C GLU A 149 8.26 -2.69 -23.70
N LEU A 150 7.13 -2.91 -24.37
CA LEU A 150 5.90 -3.40 -23.74
C LEU A 150 6.08 -4.86 -23.27
N GLU A 151 6.67 -5.74 -24.09
CA GLU A 151 6.94 -7.14 -23.76
C GLU A 151 7.89 -7.24 -22.55
N SER A 152 8.98 -6.48 -22.55
CA SER A 152 9.92 -6.43 -21.43
C SER A 152 9.28 -5.90 -20.15
N ALA A 153 8.42 -4.91 -20.24
CA ALA A 153 7.69 -4.37 -19.08
C ALA A 153 6.72 -5.41 -18.49
N VAL A 154 6.03 -6.18 -19.35
CA VAL A 154 5.13 -7.25 -18.91
C VAL A 154 5.89 -8.35 -18.20
N GLU A 155 6.97 -8.87 -18.80
CA GLU A 155 7.81 -9.90 -18.19
C GLU A 155 8.36 -9.42 -16.83
N SER A 156 8.92 -8.22 -16.79
CA SER A 156 9.48 -7.64 -15.57
C SER A 156 8.42 -7.47 -14.46
N ALA A 157 7.27 -6.90 -14.79
CA ALA A 157 6.21 -6.65 -13.81
C ALA A 157 5.59 -7.95 -13.26
N LEU A 158 5.32 -8.93 -14.15
CA LEU A 158 4.79 -10.23 -13.74
C LEU A 158 5.83 -11.06 -12.97
N THR A 159 7.12 -10.94 -13.29
CA THR A 159 8.19 -11.58 -12.52
C THR A 159 8.29 -10.99 -11.12
N GLN A 160 8.29 -9.65 -10.98
CA GLN A 160 8.35 -8.97 -9.70
C GLN A 160 7.15 -9.32 -8.79
N THR A 161 5.99 -9.60 -9.38
CA THR A 161 4.78 -9.97 -8.62
C THR A 161 4.59 -11.49 -8.48
N GLY A 162 5.54 -12.29 -8.97
CA GLY A 162 5.47 -13.76 -8.90
C GLY A 162 4.40 -14.39 -9.79
N LEU A 163 3.93 -13.67 -10.83
CA LEU A 163 2.90 -14.14 -11.76
C LEU A 163 3.47 -14.72 -13.07
N TRP A 164 4.75 -14.45 -13.38
CA TRP A 164 5.32 -14.79 -14.69
C TRP A 164 5.26 -16.29 -14.98
N ALA A 165 5.67 -17.12 -14.03
CA ALA A 165 5.71 -18.58 -14.23
C ALA A 165 4.32 -19.15 -14.57
N ASP A 166 3.27 -18.61 -13.97
CA ASP A 166 1.90 -19.08 -14.15
C ASP A 166 1.22 -18.51 -15.41
N LEU A 167 1.60 -17.30 -15.85
CA LEU A 167 0.83 -16.55 -16.84
C LEU A 167 1.55 -16.31 -18.18
N LYS A 168 2.86 -16.58 -18.30
CA LYS A 168 3.65 -16.29 -19.50
C LYS A 168 3.09 -16.91 -20.79
N ASP A 169 2.46 -18.10 -20.70
CA ASP A 169 1.91 -18.81 -21.85
C ASP A 169 0.42 -18.50 -22.10
N ARG A 170 -0.18 -17.59 -21.31
CA ARG A 170 -1.59 -17.21 -21.40
C ARG A 170 -1.85 -15.73 -21.10
N LEU A 171 -0.95 -14.88 -21.60
CA LEU A 171 -1.03 -13.42 -21.42
C LEU A 171 -2.29 -12.80 -22.03
N ASP A 172 -2.89 -13.44 -23.02
CA ASP A 172 -4.14 -13.01 -23.67
C ASP A 172 -5.39 -13.41 -22.86
N GLN A 173 -5.24 -14.21 -21.79
CA GLN A 173 -6.36 -14.56 -20.93
C GLN A 173 -6.99 -13.31 -20.31
N LYS A 174 -8.33 -13.27 -20.25
CA LYS A 174 -9.08 -12.19 -19.60
C LYS A 174 -8.73 -12.13 -18.12
N ALA A 175 -8.23 -10.99 -17.65
CA ALA A 175 -7.74 -10.83 -16.28
C ALA A 175 -8.77 -11.10 -15.19
N THR A 176 -10.06 -10.84 -15.48
CA THR A 176 -11.17 -11.09 -14.53
C THR A 176 -11.48 -12.58 -14.31
N THR A 177 -10.88 -13.49 -15.09
CA THR A 177 -11.04 -14.96 -14.91
C THR A 177 -9.93 -15.59 -14.05
N LEU A 178 -8.93 -14.79 -13.65
CA LEU A 178 -7.87 -15.23 -12.74
C LEU A 178 -8.41 -15.50 -11.33
N GLN A 179 -7.68 -16.28 -10.55
CA GLN A 179 -7.94 -16.43 -9.12
C GLN A 179 -7.76 -15.10 -8.38
N LEU A 180 -8.43 -14.93 -7.26
CA LEU A 180 -8.52 -13.64 -6.55
C LEU A 180 -7.15 -13.10 -6.14
N GLU A 181 -6.25 -13.98 -5.66
CA GLU A 181 -4.86 -13.64 -5.35
C GLU A 181 -4.11 -13.16 -6.60
N GLN A 182 -4.24 -13.88 -7.73
CA GLN A 182 -3.60 -13.49 -8.99
C GLN A 182 -4.14 -12.15 -9.50
N GLN A 183 -5.45 -11.89 -9.34
CA GLN A 183 -6.04 -10.59 -9.67
C GLN A 183 -5.44 -9.48 -8.81
N GLN A 184 -5.25 -9.70 -7.51
CA GLN A 184 -4.64 -8.72 -6.62
C GLN A 184 -3.18 -8.44 -6.98
N LYS A 185 -2.40 -9.49 -7.23
CA LYS A 185 -1.02 -9.36 -7.72
C LYS A 185 -0.95 -8.64 -9.07
N LEU A 186 -1.91 -8.89 -9.97
CA LEU A 186 -2.00 -8.20 -11.26
C LEU A 186 -2.33 -6.70 -11.08
N CYS A 187 -3.17 -6.34 -10.12
CA CYS A 187 -3.42 -4.94 -9.78
C CYS A 187 -2.15 -4.22 -9.28
N ILE A 188 -1.26 -4.93 -8.59
CA ILE A 188 0.07 -4.42 -8.23
C ILE A 188 0.97 -4.36 -9.46
N ALA A 189 1.05 -5.45 -10.25
CA ALA A 189 1.87 -5.52 -11.47
C ALA A 189 1.55 -4.38 -12.46
N ARG A 190 0.29 -3.98 -12.58
CA ARG A 190 -0.17 -2.86 -13.43
C ARG A 190 0.45 -1.51 -13.07
N LEU A 191 0.86 -1.32 -11.81
CA LEU A 191 1.49 -0.07 -11.36
C LEU A 191 2.97 -0.02 -11.69
N LEU A 192 3.68 -1.15 -11.67
CA LEU A 192 5.14 -1.22 -11.71
C LEU A 192 5.78 -0.62 -12.98
N PRO A 193 5.21 -0.78 -14.19
CA PRO A 193 5.77 -0.17 -15.41
C PRO A 193 5.80 1.37 -15.36
N LEU A 194 4.95 2.00 -14.54
CA LEU A 194 4.95 3.44 -14.33
C LEU A 194 6.02 3.91 -13.34
N LYS A 195 6.73 2.95 -12.71
CA LYS A 195 7.78 3.20 -11.70
C LYS A 195 7.30 4.15 -10.60
N PRO A 196 6.21 3.82 -9.90
CA PRO A 196 5.72 4.66 -8.81
C PRO A 196 6.79 4.78 -7.72
N GLU A 197 6.77 5.85 -6.96
CA GLU A 197 7.63 6.03 -5.79
C GLU A 197 6.94 5.59 -4.50
N VAL A 198 5.60 5.65 -4.51
CA VAL A 198 4.73 5.23 -3.40
C VAL A 198 3.64 4.31 -3.91
N ILE A 199 3.39 3.22 -3.18
CA ILE A 199 2.26 2.31 -3.41
C ILE A 199 1.36 2.34 -2.18
N LEU A 200 0.14 2.81 -2.36
CA LEU A 200 -0.90 2.81 -1.35
C LEU A 200 -1.73 1.54 -1.46
N MET A 201 -2.00 0.86 -0.36
CA MET A 201 -2.78 -0.38 -0.33
C MET A 201 -3.90 -0.27 0.70
N ASP A 202 -5.14 -0.24 0.23
CA ASP A 202 -6.33 -0.15 1.07
C ASP A 202 -6.86 -1.56 1.32
N GLU A 203 -6.54 -2.15 2.48
CA GLU A 203 -6.93 -3.51 2.89
C GLU A 203 -6.68 -4.61 1.83
N PRO A 204 -5.48 -4.74 1.26
CA PRO A 204 -5.23 -5.54 0.06
C PRO A 204 -5.46 -7.04 0.24
N CYS A 205 -5.58 -7.53 1.47
CA CYS A 205 -5.75 -8.95 1.77
C CYS A 205 -7.14 -9.32 2.30
N SER A 206 -8.06 -8.35 2.45
CA SER A 206 -9.37 -8.60 3.09
C SER A 206 -10.26 -9.63 2.38
N ALA A 207 -10.06 -9.82 1.07
CA ALA A 207 -10.82 -10.78 0.26
C ALA A 207 -10.07 -12.10 0.01
N LEU A 208 -8.85 -12.26 0.56
CA LEU A 208 -7.98 -13.39 0.31
C LEU A 208 -8.01 -14.41 1.47
N ASP A 209 -7.75 -15.65 1.15
CA ASP A 209 -7.50 -16.70 2.14
C ASP A 209 -6.12 -16.53 2.82
N VAL A 210 -5.78 -17.44 3.70
CA VAL A 210 -4.52 -17.39 4.48
C VAL A 210 -3.29 -17.46 3.56
N ASN A 211 -3.33 -18.28 2.52
CA ASN A 211 -2.21 -18.46 1.58
C ASN A 211 -2.06 -17.24 0.70
N GLY A 212 -3.15 -16.71 0.15
CA GLY A 212 -3.15 -15.48 -0.63
C GLY A 212 -2.70 -14.26 0.19
N THR A 213 -3.13 -14.18 1.45
CA THR A 213 -2.66 -13.14 2.37
C THR A 213 -1.15 -13.21 2.56
N LYS A 214 -0.61 -14.42 2.84
CA LYS A 214 0.84 -14.62 2.98
C LYS A 214 1.59 -14.24 1.70
N ALA A 215 1.09 -14.62 0.54
CA ALA A 215 1.71 -14.30 -0.75
C ALA A 215 1.75 -12.78 -1.02
N ILE A 216 0.73 -12.02 -0.64
CA ILE A 216 0.73 -10.54 -0.73
C ILE A 216 1.69 -9.92 0.31
N GLU A 217 1.75 -10.44 1.55
CA GLU A 217 2.71 -9.99 2.56
C GLU A 217 4.17 -10.19 2.08
N GLU A 218 4.48 -11.35 1.52
CA GLU A 218 5.81 -11.65 0.94
C GLU A 218 6.13 -10.73 -0.25
N LEU A 219 5.14 -10.48 -1.12
CA LEU A 219 5.29 -9.54 -2.23
C LEU A 219 5.57 -8.12 -1.74
N MET A 220 4.85 -7.62 -0.74
CA MET A 220 5.14 -6.30 -0.16
C MET A 220 6.58 -6.20 0.35
N TRP A 221 7.07 -7.23 1.05
CA TRP A 221 8.45 -7.27 1.51
C TRP A 221 9.47 -7.29 0.37
N SER A 222 9.19 -8.00 -0.71
CA SER A 222 10.07 -8.02 -1.90
C SER A 222 10.12 -6.67 -2.63
N LEU A 223 9.05 -5.90 -2.57
CA LEU A 223 8.95 -4.57 -3.18
C LEU A 223 9.52 -3.46 -2.28
N ALA A 224 9.58 -3.67 -0.97
CA ALA A 224 10.16 -2.71 -0.03
C ALA A 224 11.64 -2.44 -0.36
N GLY A 225 12.11 -1.21 -0.09
CA GLY A 225 13.42 -0.74 -0.51
C GLY A 225 13.42 -0.11 -1.92
N HIS A 226 12.64 -0.66 -2.85
CA HIS A 226 12.43 -0.05 -4.17
C HIS A 226 11.26 0.91 -4.18
N TYR A 227 10.22 0.61 -3.40
CA TYR A 227 8.98 1.37 -3.28
C TYR A 227 8.71 1.71 -1.82
N THR A 228 8.12 2.87 -1.57
CA THR A 228 7.51 3.18 -0.27
C THR A 228 6.09 2.61 -0.27
N ILE A 229 5.73 1.82 0.73
CA ILE A 229 4.41 1.18 0.79
C ILE A 229 3.66 1.69 2.01
N VAL A 230 2.41 2.11 1.82
CA VAL A 230 1.50 2.45 2.92
C VAL A 230 0.31 1.52 2.83
N ILE A 231 0.07 0.72 3.88
CA ILE A 231 -1.02 -0.24 3.92
C ILE A 231 -2.04 0.15 5.00
N VAL A 232 -3.30 0.15 4.67
CA VAL A 232 -4.40 0.12 5.65
C VAL A 232 -4.77 -1.33 5.90
N THR A 233 -4.87 -1.72 7.17
CA THR A 233 -5.39 -3.02 7.56
C THR A 233 -6.11 -2.96 8.90
N HIS A 234 -7.18 -3.74 9.03
CA HIS A 234 -7.85 -4.00 10.30
C HIS A 234 -7.30 -5.25 11.00
N ASN A 235 -6.41 -6.01 10.35
CA ASN A 235 -5.79 -7.20 10.91
C ASN A 235 -4.47 -6.84 11.58
N MET A 236 -4.47 -6.79 12.92
CA MET A 236 -3.29 -6.45 13.73
C MET A 236 -2.14 -7.43 13.52
N ALA A 237 -2.43 -8.73 13.35
CA ALA A 237 -1.40 -9.73 13.09
C ALA A 237 -0.72 -9.48 11.72
N GLN A 238 -1.47 -9.04 10.71
CA GLN A 238 -0.92 -8.62 9.42
C GLN A 238 -0.05 -7.37 9.56
N ALA A 239 -0.53 -6.32 10.21
CA ALA A 239 0.27 -5.11 10.44
C ALA A 239 1.61 -5.45 11.10
N ARG A 240 1.58 -6.29 12.15
CA ARG A 240 2.77 -6.74 12.87
C ARG A 240 3.77 -7.51 12.00
N ARG A 241 3.29 -8.36 11.07
CA ARG A 241 4.17 -9.15 10.19
C ARG A 241 4.66 -8.38 8.99
N ALA A 242 3.85 -7.46 8.47
CA ALA A 242 4.02 -6.90 7.13
C ALA A 242 4.57 -5.47 7.12
N SER A 243 4.83 -4.81 8.26
CA SER A 243 5.28 -3.42 8.26
C SER A 243 6.51 -3.16 9.14
N HIS A 244 7.29 -2.12 8.75
CA HIS A 244 8.42 -1.61 9.52
C HIS A 244 7.95 -0.64 10.61
N GLU A 245 7.01 0.23 10.24
CA GLU A 245 6.40 1.22 11.15
C GLU A 245 4.89 1.05 11.13
N SER A 246 4.25 1.40 12.25
CA SER A 246 2.80 1.38 12.39
C SER A 246 2.31 2.70 12.96
N ILE A 247 1.17 3.13 12.43
CA ILE A 247 0.46 4.33 12.85
C ILE A 247 -0.89 3.90 13.40
N PHE A 248 -1.16 4.19 14.66
CA PHE A 248 -2.48 3.99 15.25
C PHE A 248 -3.31 5.27 15.13
N MET A 249 -4.48 5.12 14.53
CA MET A 249 -5.47 6.20 14.36
C MET A 249 -6.73 5.93 15.16
N LEU A 250 -7.28 6.99 15.74
CA LEU A 250 -8.54 6.94 16.48
C LEU A 250 -9.33 8.23 16.24
N LEU A 251 -10.60 8.12 15.84
CA LEU A 251 -11.54 9.24 15.68
C LEU A 251 -10.99 10.43 14.87
N GLY A 252 -10.27 10.15 13.78
CA GLY A 252 -9.72 11.17 12.89
C GLY A 252 -8.37 11.73 13.32
N GLU A 253 -7.82 11.27 14.43
CA GLU A 253 -6.53 11.70 14.97
C GLU A 253 -5.47 10.61 14.80
N LEU A 254 -4.20 11.02 14.66
CA LEU A 254 -3.05 10.14 14.83
C LEU A 254 -2.72 10.08 16.32
N VAL A 255 -2.84 8.90 16.92
CA VAL A 255 -2.61 8.70 18.36
C VAL A 255 -1.17 8.30 18.64
N GLU A 256 -0.61 7.41 17.82
CA GLU A 256 0.77 6.96 17.98
C GLU A 256 1.37 6.54 16.63
N HIS A 257 2.65 6.89 16.42
CA HIS A 257 3.47 6.46 15.31
C HIS A 257 4.82 5.98 15.84
N SER A 258 5.17 4.73 15.59
CA SER A 258 6.44 4.16 16.03
C SER A 258 6.84 2.95 15.17
N ARG A 259 8.01 2.37 15.43
CA ARG A 259 8.36 1.07 14.87
C ARG A 259 7.27 0.07 15.22
N THR A 260 6.93 -0.79 14.28
CA THR A 260 5.85 -1.78 14.48
C THR A 260 6.08 -2.63 15.73
N GLU A 261 7.30 -3.10 15.95
CA GLU A 261 7.64 -3.89 17.12
C GLU A 261 7.38 -3.13 18.42
N ASP A 262 7.81 -1.87 18.49
CA ASP A 262 7.65 -1.02 19.68
C ASP A 262 6.16 -0.73 19.93
N LEU A 263 5.40 -0.41 18.89
CA LEU A 263 3.96 -0.13 19.00
C LEU A 263 3.18 -1.33 19.54
N PHE A 264 3.52 -2.57 19.13
CA PHE A 264 2.80 -3.78 19.54
C PHE A 264 3.28 -4.37 20.88
N LEU A 265 4.54 -4.14 21.28
CA LEU A 265 5.10 -4.70 22.51
C LEU A 265 5.13 -3.71 23.67
N THR A 266 5.39 -2.45 23.38
CA THR A 266 5.57 -1.37 24.38
C THR A 266 4.93 -0.08 23.91
N PRO A 267 3.59 -0.07 23.68
CA PRO A 267 2.90 1.14 23.23
C PRO A 267 3.07 2.26 24.26
N LYS A 268 3.34 3.47 23.77
CA LYS A 268 3.56 4.65 24.62
C LYS A 268 2.25 5.30 25.03
N ASN A 269 1.23 5.20 24.19
CA ASN A 269 -0.07 5.79 24.46
C ASN A 269 -1.03 4.74 25.04
N PRO A 270 -1.70 5.02 26.19
CA PRO A 270 -2.66 4.09 26.78
C PRO A 270 -3.77 3.66 25.83
N LYS A 271 -4.28 4.54 24.96
CA LYS A 271 -5.30 4.20 23.96
C LYS A 271 -4.79 3.17 22.94
N THR A 272 -3.48 3.24 22.58
CA THR A 272 -2.84 2.25 21.72
C THR A 272 -2.78 0.89 22.41
N ALA A 273 -2.40 0.86 23.69
CA ALA A 273 -2.37 -0.36 24.48
C ALA A 273 -3.76 -1.03 24.57
N GLU A 274 -4.79 -0.25 24.90
CA GLU A 274 -6.17 -0.73 24.98
C GLU A 274 -6.66 -1.31 23.65
N TYR A 275 -6.32 -0.66 22.52
CA TYR A 275 -6.68 -1.15 21.18
C TYR A 275 -6.00 -2.49 20.85
N ILE A 276 -4.68 -2.60 21.13
CA ILE A 276 -3.90 -3.84 20.89
C ILE A 276 -4.38 -4.99 21.73
N GLU A 277 -4.78 -4.73 22.99
CA GLU A 277 -5.34 -5.71 23.90
C GLU A 277 -6.80 -6.10 23.58
N GLY A 278 -7.39 -5.51 22.53
CA GLY A 278 -8.78 -5.80 22.14
C GLY A 278 -9.84 -5.21 23.06
N ARG A 279 -9.51 -4.21 23.87
CA ARG A 279 -10.46 -3.53 24.78
C ARG A 279 -11.21 -2.39 24.09
N TYR A 280 -10.82 -2.03 22.88
CA TYR A 280 -11.50 -1.06 22.03
C TYR A 280 -12.34 -1.82 20.99
N GLY A 281 -13.67 -1.75 21.14
CA GLY A 281 -14.62 -2.32 20.21
C GLY A 281 -16.00 -1.81 20.49
#